data_8b57c674631980e91c434a24a58f8004
#
_entry.id   8b57c674631980e91c434a24a58f8004
#
_cell.length_a   1.000
_cell.length_b   1.000
_cell.length_c   1.000
_cell.angle_alpha   90.00
_cell.angle_beta   90.00
_cell.angle_gamma   90.00
#
_symmetry.space_group_name_H-M   'P 1'
#
loop_
_entity.id
_entity.type
_entity.pdbx_description
1 polymer ?
#
loop_
_entity_poly.entity_id
_entity_poly.type
_entity_poly.pdbx_seq_one_letter_code
_entity_poly.pdbx_strand_id
1 'polypeptide(L)'
;MSRRVKRELLQKYNDPRACCYVLSCLLKNPRLLRDKNKYLDESYFINKVHKALFIVIENLANSGLETIKLGDIESYLSTHDELTYKRFFVVGDETEWILELLELDTDEYNYEYYYDIIRKFAYLRAKIESGQDVTDILDMNEIDNKLVEQQYEVFMQTPLDDIIHYFDGLNLDVKSRFTTRGSEQSMKAGEGAWELYERLGESPDYGFRLSTGKLMDSLARGDRKGMLVIDSRESGTGKTRDSLMQCAMLSCKELWSHKEQKFVPNPYGMTVPSLYFGTELKLKEEVQPILWSVVSGVESGKIKKHKLTQAEKERVEHAIEIIEESQLYLEREPDYDCMFLENMIERYVTKFGVQAVMIDYVELTPPMIGEYVRLTRGLQAREDSVLLHVSTVLKELAEKYNIFIKFYTQISDGARRDYTIRDSGAIKGSKSLQARTDLAMVTMRPTDKELKLVTPFIEEFGEPDIIFNVYKNRDGEVPMFKIFARLDLGTFEFEELFITDWMYRPFRFTKIAPVNLVCEQPNIDYDETTGEVKEEQPKKSRRR
;
A
#
# COMPACT_ATOMS: atom_id res chain seq x y z
N MET A 1 -25.61 -24.41 9.42
CA MET A 1 -25.68 -25.39 8.29
C MET A 1 -24.77 -26.57 8.58
N SER A 2 -25.22 -27.85 8.38
CA SER A 2 -24.34 -29.00 8.60
C SER A 2 -23.25 -29.07 7.51
N ARG A 3 -22.05 -29.64 7.84
CA ARG A 3 -20.92 -29.75 6.86
C ARG A 3 -21.33 -30.44 5.55
N ARG A 4 -22.29 -31.40 5.63
CA ARG A 4 -22.78 -32.13 4.45
C ARG A 4 -23.62 -31.22 3.55
N VAL A 5 -24.58 -30.49 4.12
CA VAL A 5 -25.45 -29.56 3.37
C VAL A 5 -24.64 -28.43 2.74
N LYS A 6 -23.65 -27.91 3.46
CA LYS A 6 -22.75 -26.88 2.92
C LYS A 6 -21.96 -27.40 1.70
N ARG A 7 -21.48 -28.64 1.76
CA ARG A 7 -20.74 -29.26 0.65
C ARG A 7 -21.61 -29.49 -0.58
N GLU A 8 -22.85 -29.95 -0.38
CA GLU A 8 -23.84 -30.17 -1.45
C GLU A 8 -24.21 -28.82 -2.12
N LEU A 9 -24.34 -27.74 -1.32
CA LEU A 9 -24.60 -26.41 -1.84
C LEU A 9 -23.42 -25.89 -2.69
N LEU A 10 -22.18 -25.97 -2.21
CA LEU A 10 -21.01 -25.53 -2.94
C LEU A 10 -20.85 -26.19 -4.30
N GLN A 11 -21.27 -27.48 -4.43
CA GLN A 11 -21.18 -28.18 -5.70
C GLN A 11 -22.11 -27.62 -6.78
N LYS A 12 -23.21 -26.96 -6.40
CA LYS A 12 -24.12 -26.32 -7.35
C LYS A 12 -23.50 -25.07 -8.00
N TYR A 13 -22.61 -24.36 -7.29
CA TYR A 13 -21.92 -23.17 -7.79
C TYR A 13 -20.66 -23.58 -8.56
N ASN A 14 -20.87 -24.16 -9.75
CA ASN A 14 -19.81 -24.62 -10.61
C ASN A 14 -20.30 -24.72 -12.06
N ASP A 15 -19.45 -24.40 -13.01
CA ASP A 15 -19.67 -24.70 -14.41
C ASP A 15 -18.64 -25.76 -14.87
N PRO A 16 -19.04 -27.02 -14.99
CA PRO A 16 -18.15 -28.10 -15.41
C PRO A 16 -17.59 -27.89 -16.83
N ARG A 17 -18.36 -27.26 -17.73
CA ARG A 17 -17.93 -27.01 -19.12
C ARG A 17 -16.81 -25.98 -19.15
N ALA A 18 -16.97 -24.88 -18.40
CA ALA A 18 -15.94 -23.88 -18.25
C ALA A 18 -14.66 -24.46 -17.63
N CYS A 19 -14.79 -25.28 -16.58
CA CYS A 19 -13.66 -25.99 -15.99
C CYS A 19 -12.93 -26.88 -17.00
N CYS A 20 -13.65 -27.70 -17.78
CA CYS A 20 -13.06 -28.55 -18.81
C CYS A 20 -12.36 -27.72 -19.90
N TYR A 21 -12.97 -26.62 -20.33
CA TYR A 21 -12.39 -25.74 -21.33
C TYR A 21 -11.05 -25.14 -20.87
N VAL A 22 -11.03 -24.61 -19.64
CA VAL A 22 -9.81 -24.05 -19.04
C VAL A 22 -8.73 -25.12 -18.88
N LEU A 23 -9.06 -26.30 -18.36
CA LEU A 23 -8.09 -27.41 -18.24
C LEU A 23 -7.54 -27.84 -19.60
N SER A 24 -8.38 -27.91 -20.63
CA SER A 24 -7.95 -28.22 -21.99
C SER A 24 -6.96 -27.17 -22.53
N CYS A 25 -7.26 -25.87 -22.34
CA CYS A 25 -6.35 -24.80 -22.72
C CYS A 25 -5.00 -24.91 -21.99
N LEU A 26 -5.02 -25.20 -20.69
CA LEU A 26 -3.81 -25.34 -19.87
C LEU A 26 -2.98 -26.58 -20.27
N LEU A 27 -3.60 -27.68 -20.68
CA LEU A 27 -2.89 -28.85 -21.21
C LEU A 27 -2.14 -28.51 -22.50
N LYS A 28 -2.76 -27.74 -23.39
CA LYS A 28 -2.20 -27.33 -24.69
C LYS A 28 -1.20 -26.20 -24.57
N ASN A 29 -1.44 -25.25 -23.67
CA ASN A 29 -0.58 -24.09 -23.43
C ASN A 29 -0.42 -23.82 -21.92
N PRO A 30 0.46 -24.54 -21.21
CA PRO A 30 0.72 -24.33 -19.79
C PRO A 30 1.29 -22.95 -19.45
N ARG A 31 1.76 -22.18 -20.45
CA ARG A 31 2.26 -20.80 -20.25
C ARG A 31 1.17 -19.85 -19.76
N LEU A 32 -0.11 -20.16 -19.98
CA LEU A 32 -1.24 -19.39 -19.46
C LEU A 32 -1.23 -19.29 -17.93
N LEU A 33 -0.64 -20.26 -17.20
CA LEU A 33 -0.43 -20.20 -15.75
C LEU A 33 0.60 -19.15 -15.31
N ARG A 34 1.41 -18.64 -16.23
CA ARG A 34 2.45 -17.63 -15.94
C ARG A 34 1.97 -16.20 -16.15
N ASP A 35 0.75 -16.02 -16.62
CA ASP A 35 0.14 -14.71 -16.77
C ASP A 35 -0.14 -14.13 -15.39
N LYS A 36 0.61 -13.11 -15.00
CA LYS A 36 0.49 -12.45 -13.69
C LYS A 36 -0.87 -11.80 -13.45
N ASN A 37 -1.60 -11.51 -14.52
CA ASN A 37 -2.93 -10.90 -14.44
C ASN A 37 -4.05 -11.95 -14.30
N LYS A 38 -3.71 -13.23 -14.41
CA LYS A 38 -4.68 -14.34 -14.39
C LYS A 38 -4.29 -15.37 -13.34
N TYR A 39 -4.46 -14.96 -12.07
CA TYR A 39 -4.24 -15.88 -10.95
C TYR A 39 -5.23 -17.05 -11.01
N LEU A 40 -4.73 -18.25 -10.99
CA LEU A 40 -5.49 -19.48 -10.98
C LEU A 40 -4.86 -20.45 -9.99
N ASP A 41 -5.67 -21.00 -9.11
CA ASP A 41 -5.25 -22.02 -8.16
C ASP A 41 -6.26 -23.17 -8.06
N GLU A 42 -5.94 -24.17 -7.28
CA GLU A 42 -6.75 -25.37 -7.11
C GLU A 42 -8.16 -25.11 -6.53
N SER A 43 -8.40 -23.98 -5.87
CA SER A 43 -9.70 -23.63 -5.27
C SER A 43 -10.77 -23.28 -6.32
N TYR A 44 -10.33 -22.93 -7.54
CA TYR A 44 -11.24 -22.68 -8.66
C TYR A 44 -11.98 -23.95 -9.12
N PHE A 45 -11.43 -25.13 -8.79
CA PHE A 45 -11.98 -26.43 -9.19
C PHE A 45 -12.59 -27.17 -8.00
N ILE A 46 -13.93 -27.21 -7.90
CA ILE A 46 -14.61 -27.93 -6.83
C ILE A 46 -14.67 -29.44 -7.06
N ASN A 47 -14.72 -29.87 -8.34
CA ASN A 47 -14.65 -31.27 -8.68
C ASN A 47 -13.25 -31.82 -8.38
N LYS A 48 -13.20 -32.92 -7.63
CA LYS A 48 -11.93 -33.53 -7.21
C LYS A 48 -11.05 -33.99 -8.36
N VAL A 49 -11.65 -34.43 -9.48
CA VAL A 49 -10.92 -34.89 -10.67
C VAL A 49 -10.31 -33.68 -11.37
N HIS A 50 -11.10 -32.61 -11.58
CA HIS A 50 -10.63 -31.36 -12.17
C HIS A 50 -9.49 -30.75 -11.34
N LYS A 51 -9.66 -30.70 -10.02
CA LYS A 51 -8.66 -30.22 -9.08
C LYS A 51 -7.36 -31.02 -9.14
N ALA A 52 -7.46 -32.38 -9.13
CA ALA A 52 -6.29 -33.23 -9.23
C ALA A 52 -5.55 -33.03 -10.55
N LEU A 53 -6.28 -32.95 -11.67
CA LEU A 53 -5.67 -32.68 -12.97
C LEU A 53 -5.00 -31.31 -13.02
N PHE A 54 -5.64 -30.26 -12.45
CA PHE A 54 -5.05 -28.92 -12.37
C PHE A 54 -3.71 -28.93 -11.64
N ILE A 55 -3.63 -29.58 -10.46
CA ILE A 55 -2.39 -29.68 -9.67
C ILE A 55 -1.29 -30.38 -10.49
N VAL A 56 -1.63 -31.42 -11.25
CA VAL A 56 -0.66 -32.09 -12.13
C VAL A 56 -0.18 -31.14 -13.23
N ILE A 57 -1.10 -30.42 -13.88
CA ILE A 57 -0.77 -29.44 -14.94
C ILE A 57 0.16 -28.37 -14.38
N GLU A 58 -0.15 -27.80 -13.20
CA GLU A 58 0.66 -26.76 -12.55
C GLU A 58 2.09 -27.26 -12.28
N ASN A 59 2.26 -28.45 -11.74
CA ASN A 59 3.57 -29.04 -11.48
C ASN A 59 4.38 -29.32 -12.76
N LEU A 60 3.72 -29.84 -13.78
CA LEU A 60 4.34 -30.09 -15.08
C LEU A 60 4.72 -28.78 -15.79
N ALA A 61 3.87 -27.76 -15.72
CA ALA A 61 4.16 -26.42 -16.21
C ALA A 61 5.37 -25.79 -15.53
N ASN A 62 5.47 -25.96 -14.20
CA ASN A 62 6.61 -25.49 -13.39
C ASN A 62 7.89 -26.24 -13.74
N SER A 63 7.80 -27.48 -14.20
CA SER A 63 8.94 -28.28 -14.72
C SER A 63 9.39 -27.86 -16.11
N GLY A 64 8.69 -26.91 -16.75
CA GLY A 64 9.11 -26.30 -18.02
C GLY A 64 8.48 -26.89 -19.28
N LEU A 65 7.47 -27.78 -19.16
CA LEU A 65 6.76 -28.30 -20.34
C LEU A 65 5.98 -27.17 -21.04
N GLU A 66 6.03 -27.17 -22.36
CA GLU A 66 5.30 -26.22 -23.22
C GLU A 66 3.93 -26.76 -23.68
N THR A 67 3.77 -28.05 -23.67
CA THR A 67 2.51 -28.78 -23.89
C THR A 67 2.51 -30.02 -23.02
N ILE A 68 1.36 -30.41 -22.50
CA ILE A 68 1.23 -31.57 -21.61
C ILE A 68 0.39 -32.63 -22.33
N LYS A 69 0.94 -33.83 -22.45
CA LYS A 69 0.28 -34.99 -23.07
C LYS A 69 -0.11 -36.00 -22.02
N LEU A 70 -0.99 -36.95 -22.40
CA LEU A 70 -1.44 -38.00 -21.51
C LEU A 70 -0.29 -38.74 -20.82
N GLY A 71 0.78 -39.09 -21.59
CA GLY A 71 1.95 -39.79 -21.05
C GLY A 71 2.75 -38.98 -20.01
N ASP A 72 2.73 -37.66 -20.09
CA ASP A 72 3.38 -36.79 -19.11
C ASP A 72 2.61 -36.83 -17.78
N ILE A 73 1.27 -36.79 -17.84
CA ILE A 73 0.38 -36.92 -16.69
C ILE A 73 0.55 -38.29 -16.03
N GLU A 74 0.55 -39.36 -16.83
CA GLU A 74 0.75 -40.73 -16.39
C GLU A 74 2.10 -40.90 -15.66
N SER A 75 3.18 -40.45 -16.30
CA SER A 75 4.54 -40.50 -15.74
C SER A 75 4.65 -39.73 -14.43
N TYR A 76 4.08 -38.53 -14.38
CA TYR A 76 4.08 -37.69 -13.18
C TYR A 76 3.34 -38.39 -12.02
N LEU A 77 2.11 -38.81 -12.25
CA LEU A 77 1.27 -39.43 -11.22
C LEU A 77 1.82 -40.77 -10.73
N SER A 78 2.35 -41.60 -11.63
CA SER A 78 2.97 -42.88 -11.24
C SER A 78 4.15 -42.71 -10.28
N THR A 79 4.82 -41.56 -10.34
CA THR A 79 6.01 -41.27 -9.53
C THR A 79 5.68 -40.50 -8.26
N HIS A 80 4.66 -39.61 -8.28
CA HIS A 80 4.42 -38.65 -7.21
C HIS A 80 3.12 -38.87 -6.45
N ASP A 81 2.09 -39.49 -7.05
CA ASP A 81 0.77 -39.74 -6.42
C ASP A 81 0.13 -41.04 -6.91
N GLU A 82 0.52 -42.15 -6.28
CA GLU A 82 0.04 -43.49 -6.61
C GLU A 82 -1.50 -43.64 -6.48
N LEU A 83 -2.13 -42.91 -5.56
CA LEU A 83 -3.59 -43.00 -5.36
C LEU A 83 -4.34 -42.34 -6.51
N THR A 84 -3.90 -41.15 -6.92
CA THR A 84 -4.49 -40.45 -8.07
C THR A 84 -4.13 -41.17 -9.37
N TYR A 85 -2.93 -41.76 -9.49
CA TYR A 85 -2.56 -42.61 -10.61
C TYR A 85 -3.53 -43.80 -10.78
N LYS A 86 -3.75 -44.58 -9.70
CA LYS A 86 -4.68 -45.72 -9.75
C LYS A 86 -6.09 -45.31 -10.14
N ARG A 87 -6.55 -44.17 -9.65
CA ARG A 87 -7.87 -43.63 -9.98
C ARG A 87 -7.95 -43.26 -11.47
N PHE A 88 -6.98 -42.58 -12.03
CA PHE A 88 -7.01 -42.04 -13.39
C PHE A 88 -6.75 -43.12 -14.46
N PHE A 89 -5.85 -44.05 -14.18
CA PHE A 89 -5.33 -44.97 -15.19
C PHE A 89 -5.66 -46.45 -14.95
N VAL A 90 -6.16 -46.84 -13.78
CA VAL A 90 -6.38 -48.25 -13.44
C VAL A 90 -7.85 -48.60 -13.17
N VAL A 91 -8.58 -47.73 -12.51
CA VAL A 91 -9.93 -48.05 -11.96
C VAL A 91 -11.02 -47.17 -12.57
N GLY A 92 -10.70 -45.97 -13.06
CA GLY A 92 -11.68 -44.98 -13.51
C GLY A 92 -11.69 -44.75 -15.00
N ASP A 93 -12.68 -43.99 -15.45
CA ASP A 93 -12.86 -43.55 -16.84
C ASP A 93 -12.15 -42.21 -17.11
N GLU A 94 -11.37 -41.72 -16.14
CA GLU A 94 -10.70 -40.41 -16.21
C GLU A 94 -9.65 -40.32 -17.34
N THR A 95 -9.09 -41.45 -17.76
CA THR A 95 -8.18 -41.50 -18.94
C THR A 95 -8.91 -41.09 -20.22
N GLU A 96 -10.11 -41.59 -20.47
CA GLU A 96 -10.92 -41.23 -21.63
C GLU A 96 -11.31 -39.75 -21.57
N TRP A 97 -11.72 -39.26 -20.41
CA TRP A 97 -12.02 -37.87 -20.19
C TRP A 97 -10.79 -36.93 -20.44
N ILE A 98 -9.57 -37.32 -20.03
CA ILE A 98 -8.36 -36.53 -20.31
C ILE A 98 -8.10 -36.51 -21.82
N LEU A 99 -8.33 -37.62 -22.53
CA LEU A 99 -8.20 -37.66 -23.99
C LEU A 99 -9.22 -36.72 -24.66
N GLU A 100 -10.48 -36.72 -24.19
CA GLU A 100 -11.49 -35.78 -24.66
C GLU A 100 -11.07 -34.32 -24.45
N LEU A 101 -10.44 -33.97 -23.28
CA LEU A 101 -9.92 -32.64 -23.04
C LEU A 101 -8.79 -32.26 -24.00
N LEU A 102 -7.92 -33.21 -24.35
CA LEU A 102 -6.82 -32.97 -25.30
C LEU A 102 -7.34 -32.78 -26.72
N GLU A 103 -8.45 -33.40 -27.08
CA GLU A 103 -9.10 -33.31 -28.40
C GLU A 103 -10.06 -32.10 -28.49
N LEU A 104 -10.52 -31.55 -27.37
CA LEU A 104 -11.46 -30.43 -27.34
C LEU A 104 -10.93 -29.25 -28.15
N ASP A 105 -11.68 -28.76 -29.12
CA ASP A 105 -11.29 -27.58 -29.91
C ASP A 105 -11.34 -26.32 -29.03
N THR A 106 -10.16 -25.82 -28.69
CA THR A 106 -9.99 -24.65 -27.80
C THR A 106 -9.05 -23.64 -28.42
N ASP A 107 -9.36 -22.36 -28.24
CA ASP A 107 -8.53 -21.24 -28.64
C ASP A 107 -8.24 -20.32 -27.43
N GLU A 108 -7.16 -19.55 -27.51
CA GLU A 108 -6.76 -18.63 -26.45
C GLU A 108 -7.73 -17.44 -26.30
N TYR A 109 -8.48 -17.10 -27.34
CA TYR A 109 -9.44 -16.00 -27.30
C TYR A 109 -10.61 -16.32 -26.37
N ASN A 110 -11.13 -17.53 -26.46
CA ASN A 110 -12.21 -17.97 -25.58
C ASN A 110 -11.73 -18.39 -24.18
N TYR A 111 -10.42 -18.59 -23.96
CA TYR A 111 -9.86 -18.89 -22.65
C TYR A 111 -10.24 -17.84 -21.60
N GLU A 112 -10.16 -16.57 -21.93
CA GLU A 112 -10.50 -15.47 -21.00
C GLU A 112 -11.96 -15.53 -20.54
N TYR A 113 -12.86 -15.81 -21.46
CA TYR A 113 -14.27 -15.95 -21.15
C TYR A 113 -14.55 -17.09 -20.16
N TYR A 114 -14.00 -18.28 -20.40
CA TYR A 114 -14.21 -19.43 -19.51
C TYR A 114 -13.43 -19.29 -18.19
N TYR A 115 -12.28 -18.66 -18.21
CA TYR A 115 -11.52 -18.32 -17.01
C TYR A 115 -12.31 -17.37 -16.10
N ASP A 116 -12.96 -16.35 -16.65
CA ASP A 116 -13.80 -15.42 -15.87
C ASP A 116 -14.99 -16.15 -15.23
N ILE A 117 -15.60 -17.07 -15.94
CA ILE A 117 -16.70 -17.90 -15.41
C ILE A 117 -16.25 -18.69 -14.18
N ILE A 118 -15.14 -19.42 -14.27
CA ILE A 118 -14.68 -20.23 -13.12
C ILE A 118 -14.27 -19.36 -11.93
N ARG A 119 -13.71 -18.16 -12.17
CA ARG A 119 -13.41 -17.17 -11.14
C ARG A 119 -14.67 -16.71 -10.41
N LYS A 120 -15.70 -16.33 -11.14
CA LYS A 120 -16.98 -15.88 -10.57
C LYS A 120 -17.57 -16.96 -9.65
N PHE A 121 -17.63 -18.20 -10.11
CA PHE A 121 -18.10 -19.30 -9.29
C PHE A 121 -17.20 -19.59 -8.09
N ALA A 122 -15.88 -19.51 -8.23
CA ALA A 122 -14.95 -19.68 -7.13
C ALA A 122 -15.16 -18.58 -6.06
N TYR A 123 -15.37 -17.34 -6.49
CA TYR A 123 -15.66 -16.23 -5.60
C TYR A 123 -16.96 -16.44 -4.81
N LEU A 124 -18.07 -16.83 -5.46
CA LEU A 124 -19.33 -17.13 -4.76
C LEU A 124 -19.15 -18.27 -3.76
N ARG A 125 -18.40 -19.33 -4.11
CA ARG A 125 -18.09 -20.41 -3.16
C ARG A 125 -17.32 -19.90 -1.94
N ALA A 126 -16.32 -19.04 -2.14
CA ALA A 126 -15.57 -18.43 -1.04
C ALA A 126 -16.47 -17.58 -0.12
N LYS A 127 -17.43 -16.85 -0.69
CA LYS A 127 -18.44 -16.10 0.07
C LYS A 127 -19.35 -17.02 0.89
N ILE A 128 -19.87 -18.11 0.29
CA ILE A 128 -20.65 -19.14 1.01
C ILE A 128 -19.81 -19.79 2.12
N GLU A 129 -18.54 -20.08 1.87
CA GLU A 129 -17.62 -20.64 2.88
C GLU A 129 -17.38 -19.70 4.05
N SER A 130 -17.32 -18.40 3.80
CA SER A 130 -17.25 -17.36 4.84
C SER A 130 -18.57 -17.10 5.55
N GLY A 131 -19.67 -17.75 5.12
CA GLY A 131 -20.99 -17.63 5.74
C GLY A 131 -21.86 -16.49 5.19
N GLN A 132 -21.45 -15.88 4.08
CA GLN A 132 -22.24 -14.85 3.41
C GLN A 132 -23.29 -15.47 2.49
N ASP A 133 -24.44 -14.78 2.36
CA ASP A 133 -25.50 -15.13 1.44
C ASP A 133 -25.15 -14.63 0.04
N VAL A 134 -25.35 -15.46 -0.97
CA VAL A 134 -25.08 -15.14 -2.38
C VAL A 134 -26.34 -15.20 -3.24
N THR A 135 -27.52 -15.45 -2.65
CA THR A 135 -28.78 -15.70 -3.37
C THR A 135 -29.25 -14.48 -4.17
N ASP A 136 -28.90 -13.29 -3.74
CA ASP A 136 -29.18 -12.06 -4.50
C ASP A 136 -28.39 -11.97 -5.83
N ILE A 137 -27.24 -12.63 -5.90
CA ILE A 137 -26.42 -12.70 -7.12
C ILE A 137 -26.84 -13.89 -7.97
N LEU A 138 -26.96 -15.07 -7.34
CA LEU A 138 -27.36 -16.31 -8.00
C LEU A 138 -27.89 -17.30 -6.96
N ASP A 139 -29.18 -17.63 -7.02
CA ASP A 139 -29.78 -18.64 -6.16
C ASP A 139 -29.91 -19.99 -6.90
N MET A 140 -28.96 -20.88 -6.64
CA MET A 140 -28.96 -22.25 -7.20
C MET A 140 -29.94 -23.20 -6.48
N ASN A 141 -30.71 -22.73 -5.50
CA ASN A 141 -31.75 -23.51 -4.78
C ASN A 141 -33.16 -23.02 -5.13
N GLU A 142 -33.31 -21.98 -5.95
CA GLU A 142 -34.61 -21.49 -6.41
C GLU A 142 -35.34 -22.62 -7.20
N ILE A 143 -36.63 -22.71 -6.99
CA ILE A 143 -37.49 -23.77 -7.58
C ILE A 143 -38.00 -23.34 -8.95
N ASP A 144 -38.17 -22.02 -9.16
CA ASP A 144 -38.61 -21.50 -10.45
C ASP A 144 -37.42 -21.42 -11.43
N ASN A 145 -37.38 -22.36 -12.34
CA ASN A 145 -36.32 -22.47 -13.36
C ASN A 145 -36.18 -21.19 -14.19
N LYS A 146 -37.26 -20.43 -14.43
CA LYS A 146 -37.18 -19.17 -15.19
C LYS A 146 -36.43 -18.07 -14.42
N LEU A 147 -36.64 -18.02 -13.10
CA LEU A 147 -35.90 -17.09 -12.24
C LEU A 147 -34.42 -17.45 -12.18
N VAL A 148 -34.12 -18.75 -12.07
CA VAL A 148 -32.72 -19.21 -12.10
C VAL A 148 -32.05 -18.87 -13.42
N GLU A 149 -32.70 -19.12 -14.55
CA GLU A 149 -32.16 -18.80 -15.88
C GLU A 149 -31.91 -17.28 -16.02
N GLN A 150 -32.83 -16.44 -15.58
CA GLN A 150 -32.66 -14.98 -15.61
C GLN A 150 -31.52 -14.51 -14.73
N GLN A 151 -31.41 -15.00 -13.49
CA GLN A 151 -30.29 -14.68 -12.61
C GLN A 151 -28.97 -15.17 -13.20
N TYR A 152 -28.95 -16.37 -13.78
CA TYR A 152 -27.75 -16.93 -14.40
C TYR A 152 -27.29 -16.08 -15.58
N GLU A 153 -28.19 -15.61 -16.45
CA GLU A 153 -27.85 -14.72 -17.56
C GLU A 153 -27.25 -13.41 -17.06
N VAL A 154 -27.88 -12.78 -16.05
CA VAL A 154 -27.37 -11.56 -15.42
C VAL A 154 -25.99 -11.80 -14.80
N PHE A 155 -25.83 -12.89 -14.03
CA PHE A 155 -24.56 -13.27 -13.41
C PHE A 155 -23.45 -13.47 -14.43
N MET A 156 -23.74 -14.13 -15.56
CA MET A 156 -22.77 -14.34 -16.64
C MET A 156 -22.33 -13.04 -17.30
N GLN A 157 -23.20 -12.04 -17.41
CA GLN A 157 -22.90 -10.74 -17.99
C GLN A 157 -22.25 -9.76 -17.01
N THR A 158 -22.42 -9.95 -15.70
CA THR A 158 -21.88 -9.06 -14.66
C THR A 158 -20.39 -9.32 -14.49
N PRO A 159 -19.52 -8.31 -14.60
CA PRO A 159 -18.10 -8.43 -14.29
C PRO A 159 -17.86 -8.89 -12.85
N LEU A 160 -16.78 -9.66 -12.61
CA LEU A 160 -16.45 -10.11 -11.25
C LEU A 160 -16.23 -8.94 -10.29
N ASP A 161 -15.64 -7.86 -10.78
CA ASP A 161 -15.37 -6.65 -9.98
C ASP A 161 -16.67 -6.04 -9.46
N ASP A 162 -17.74 -6.02 -10.26
CA ASP A 162 -19.06 -5.52 -9.84
C ASP A 162 -19.69 -6.43 -8.78
N ILE A 163 -19.48 -7.76 -8.89
CA ILE A 163 -19.92 -8.72 -7.87
C ILE A 163 -19.14 -8.49 -6.56
N ILE A 164 -17.85 -8.24 -6.63
CA ILE A 164 -17.01 -7.89 -5.47
C ILE A 164 -17.53 -6.62 -4.81
N HIS A 165 -17.75 -5.56 -5.58
CA HIS A 165 -18.28 -4.28 -5.08
C HIS A 165 -19.66 -4.41 -4.44
N TYR A 166 -20.52 -5.29 -4.95
CA TYR A 166 -21.81 -5.57 -4.32
C TYR A 166 -21.63 -6.07 -2.88
N PHE A 167 -20.78 -7.07 -2.66
CA PHE A 167 -20.53 -7.61 -1.32
C PHE A 167 -19.82 -6.60 -0.39
N ASP A 168 -18.94 -5.79 -0.94
CA ASP A 168 -18.28 -4.73 -0.17
C ASP A 168 -19.28 -3.65 0.24
N GLY A 169 -20.25 -3.33 -0.63
CA GLY A 169 -21.38 -2.46 -0.33
C GLY A 169 -22.24 -2.98 0.83
N LEU A 170 -22.59 -4.27 0.82
CA LEU A 170 -23.33 -4.91 1.91
C LEU A 170 -22.57 -4.82 3.25
N ASN A 171 -21.26 -5.07 3.23
CA ASN A 171 -20.43 -4.94 4.42
C ASN A 171 -20.36 -3.50 4.92
N LEU A 172 -20.28 -2.52 4.01
CA LEU A 172 -20.31 -1.10 4.33
C LEU A 172 -21.65 -0.69 4.95
N ASP A 173 -22.78 -1.16 4.41
CA ASP A 173 -24.11 -0.89 4.93
C ASP A 173 -24.28 -1.46 6.35
N VAL A 174 -23.84 -2.69 6.58
CA VAL A 174 -23.84 -3.27 7.92
C VAL A 174 -22.93 -2.46 8.85
N LYS A 175 -21.72 -2.16 8.43
CA LYS A 175 -20.76 -1.37 9.21
C LYS A 175 -21.31 0.01 9.54
N SER A 176 -21.97 0.70 8.59
CA SER A 176 -22.56 2.02 8.79
C SER A 176 -23.67 2.05 9.84
N ARG A 177 -24.41 0.94 10.00
CA ARG A 177 -25.48 0.81 11.02
C ARG A 177 -24.95 0.65 12.43
N PHE A 178 -23.74 0.13 12.59
CA PHE A 178 -23.15 -0.22 13.91
C PHE A 178 -21.94 0.66 14.28
N THR A 179 -21.35 1.34 13.34
CA THR A 179 -20.39 2.40 13.64
C THR A 179 -21.19 3.69 13.82
N THR A 180 -21.02 4.34 14.97
CA THR A 180 -21.61 5.64 15.35
C THR A 180 -21.13 6.80 14.45
N ARG A 181 -20.52 6.51 13.32
CA ARG A 181 -20.25 7.45 12.25
C ARG A 181 -21.55 7.61 11.46
N GLY A 182 -22.49 8.37 12.02
CA GLY A 182 -23.42 9.10 11.18
C GLY A 182 -22.59 9.77 10.10
N SER A 183 -23.08 9.82 8.88
CA SER A 183 -22.34 10.33 7.74
C SER A 183 -21.56 11.59 8.16
N GLU A 184 -20.23 11.49 8.33
CA GLU A 184 -19.35 12.65 8.60
C GLU A 184 -19.50 13.75 7.54
N GLN A 185 -20.33 13.49 6.52
CA GLN A 185 -20.57 14.38 5.39
C GLN A 185 -21.70 15.40 5.61
N SER A 186 -22.55 15.22 6.63
CA SER A 186 -23.56 16.24 7.00
C SER A 186 -23.84 16.23 8.49
N MET A 187 -23.53 17.32 9.15
CA MET A 187 -23.77 17.54 10.58
C MET A 187 -24.26 18.97 10.80
N LYS A 188 -24.94 19.21 11.90
CA LYS A 188 -25.25 20.58 12.33
C LYS A 188 -23.95 21.29 12.73
N ALA A 189 -23.74 22.51 12.26
CA ALA A 189 -22.45 23.23 12.42
C ALA A 189 -21.93 23.34 13.86
N GLY A 190 -22.79 23.29 14.88
CA GLY A 190 -22.41 23.33 16.30
C GLY A 190 -22.42 21.96 16.99
N GLU A 191 -22.67 20.86 16.28
CA GLU A 191 -22.73 19.52 16.84
C GLU A 191 -21.33 19.05 17.23
N GLY A 192 -21.13 18.63 18.50
CA GLY A 192 -19.82 18.19 19.00
C GLY A 192 -18.74 19.28 19.12
N ALA A 193 -19.08 20.56 18.91
CA ALA A 193 -18.10 21.65 18.85
C ALA A 193 -17.36 21.86 20.17
N TRP A 194 -18.05 21.74 21.31
CA TRP A 194 -17.43 21.91 22.65
C TRP A 194 -16.47 20.76 22.97
N GLU A 195 -16.87 19.52 22.69
CA GLU A 195 -16.03 18.33 22.91
C GLU A 195 -14.76 18.40 22.05
N LEU A 196 -14.91 18.83 20.79
CA LEU A 196 -13.75 19.04 19.91
C LEU A 196 -12.84 20.15 20.43
N TYR A 197 -13.40 21.29 20.88
CA TYR A 197 -12.63 22.41 21.41
C TYR A 197 -11.83 22.03 22.66
N GLU A 198 -12.45 21.31 23.60
CA GLU A 198 -11.79 20.81 24.81
C GLU A 198 -10.68 19.81 24.47
N ARG A 199 -10.97 18.85 23.59
CA ARG A 199 -10.00 17.86 23.13
C ARG A 199 -8.77 18.52 22.46
N LEU A 200 -9.00 19.54 21.63
CA LEU A 200 -7.89 20.28 21.00
C LEU A 200 -7.08 21.10 22.00
N GLY A 201 -7.69 21.53 23.09
CA GLY A 201 -7.02 22.20 24.20
C GLY A 201 -6.11 21.28 25.01
N GLU A 202 -6.54 20.01 25.20
CA GLU A 202 -5.77 18.98 25.91
C GLU A 202 -4.72 18.32 25.02
N SER A 203 -5.08 18.03 23.78
CA SER A 203 -4.22 17.37 22.77
C SER A 203 -4.33 18.10 21.44
N PRO A 204 -3.50 19.10 21.19
CA PRO A 204 -3.44 19.78 19.90
C PRO A 204 -3.18 18.81 18.76
N ASP A 205 -3.81 19.07 17.60
CA ASP A 205 -3.70 18.22 16.41
C ASP A 205 -2.33 18.39 15.73
N TYR A 206 -1.30 17.75 16.32
CA TYR A 206 0.02 17.59 15.72
C TYR A 206 0.16 16.19 15.12
N GLY A 207 0.78 16.13 13.92
CA GLY A 207 1.03 14.87 13.24
C GLY A 207 2.31 14.17 13.69
N PHE A 208 2.65 13.11 13.00
CA PHE A 208 3.94 12.44 13.14
C PHE A 208 5.08 13.37 12.72
N ARG A 209 6.27 13.20 13.35
CA ARG A 209 7.45 13.96 12.94
C ARG A 209 7.85 13.57 11.52
N LEU A 210 8.21 14.59 10.76
CA LEU A 210 8.73 14.42 9.42
C LEU A 210 10.20 13.99 9.47
N SER A 211 10.61 13.11 8.56
CA SER A 211 12.01 12.71 8.41
C SER A 211 12.95 13.88 8.13
N THR A 212 12.41 14.97 7.57
CA THR A 212 13.15 16.18 7.19
C THR A 212 13.67 16.99 8.37
N GLY A 213 12.90 17.11 9.46
CA GLY A 213 13.37 17.76 10.69
C GLY A 213 12.40 18.78 11.30
N LYS A 214 12.93 19.57 12.25
CA LYS A 214 12.15 20.46 13.11
C LYS A 214 11.50 21.65 12.41
N LEU A 215 12.17 22.21 11.39
CA LEU A 215 11.62 23.36 10.64
C LEU A 215 10.40 22.91 9.85
N MET A 216 10.51 21.77 9.16
CA MET A 216 9.36 21.19 8.44
C MET A 216 8.24 20.83 9.39
N ASP A 217 8.53 20.15 10.51
CA ASP A 217 7.53 19.81 11.55
C ASP A 217 6.78 21.06 12.04
N SER A 218 7.51 22.15 12.31
CA SER A 218 6.90 23.39 12.82
C SER A 218 5.99 24.06 11.80
N LEU A 219 6.39 24.06 10.52
CA LEU A 219 5.68 24.78 9.47
C LEU A 219 4.53 23.99 8.86
N ALA A 220 4.68 22.65 8.77
CA ALA A 220 3.68 21.75 8.23
C ALA A 220 2.80 21.10 9.32
N ARG A 221 3.11 21.29 10.62
CA ARG A 221 2.45 20.68 11.78
C ARG A 221 2.53 19.15 11.78
N GLY A 222 3.55 18.57 11.17
CA GLY A 222 3.76 17.13 11.03
C GLY A 222 2.80 16.44 10.06
N ASP A 223 2.97 15.13 9.93
CA ASP A 223 2.16 14.26 9.07
C ASP A 223 0.94 13.77 9.85
N ARG A 224 -0.21 14.39 9.64
CA ARG A 224 -1.44 14.07 10.38
C ARG A 224 -2.22 12.93 9.72
N LYS A 225 -2.95 12.19 10.53
CA LYS A 225 -3.90 11.18 10.03
C LYS A 225 -4.98 11.83 9.16
N GLY A 226 -5.37 11.15 8.10
CA GLY A 226 -6.29 11.67 7.08
C GLY A 226 -5.60 12.56 6.02
N MET A 227 -4.28 12.86 6.17
CA MET A 227 -3.54 13.65 5.18
C MET A 227 -2.99 12.79 4.04
N LEU A 228 -2.96 13.43 2.88
CA LEU A 228 -2.26 12.97 1.69
C LEU A 228 -1.14 13.95 1.34
N VAL A 229 0.10 13.46 1.30
CA VAL A 229 1.30 14.25 1.02
C VAL A 229 1.96 13.79 -0.28
N ILE A 230 2.37 14.74 -1.12
CA ILE A 230 3.20 14.46 -2.31
C ILE A 230 4.59 15.10 -2.15
N ASP A 231 5.61 14.30 -2.39
CA ASP A 231 7.00 14.75 -2.51
C ASP A 231 7.57 14.39 -3.89
N SER A 232 7.66 15.38 -4.75
CA SER A 232 8.19 15.22 -6.10
C SER A 232 9.70 15.45 -6.08
N ARG A 233 10.48 14.40 -6.34
CA ARG A 233 11.93 14.44 -6.18
C ARG A 233 12.69 14.25 -7.48
N GLU A 234 13.82 14.94 -7.55
CA GLU A 234 14.84 14.66 -8.55
C GLU A 234 15.36 13.22 -8.40
N SER A 235 15.72 12.58 -9.53
CA SER A 235 16.37 11.26 -9.47
C SER A 235 17.70 11.34 -8.72
N GLY A 236 17.94 10.40 -7.81
CA GLY A 236 19.16 10.34 -7.00
C GLY A 236 19.18 11.29 -5.79
N THR A 237 18.05 11.92 -5.41
CA THR A 237 17.91 12.69 -4.16
C THR A 237 17.30 11.90 -3.01
N GLY A 238 17.25 10.57 -3.13
CA GLY A 238 16.94 9.66 -2.03
C GLY A 238 15.46 9.42 -1.75
N LYS A 239 14.58 9.33 -2.78
CA LYS A 239 13.16 8.97 -2.60
C LYS A 239 12.97 7.76 -1.69
N THR A 240 13.52 6.62 -2.11
CA THR A 240 13.42 5.36 -1.37
C THR A 240 14.00 5.44 0.04
N ARG A 241 15.10 6.18 0.20
CA ARG A 241 15.72 6.35 1.52
C ARG A 241 14.87 7.20 2.46
N ASP A 242 14.24 8.26 1.94
CA ASP A 242 13.32 9.09 2.72
C ASP A 242 12.07 8.32 3.14
N SER A 243 11.47 7.56 2.23
CA SER A 243 10.31 6.74 2.57
C SER A 243 10.62 5.67 3.61
N LEU A 244 11.79 5.02 3.52
CA LEU A 244 12.25 4.04 4.50
C LEU A 244 12.65 4.69 5.84
N MET A 245 13.27 5.89 5.82
CA MET A 245 13.56 6.66 7.03
C MET A 245 12.27 7.05 7.75
N GLN A 246 11.27 7.54 7.03
CA GLN A 246 9.96 7.85 7.61
C GLN A 246 9.31 6.62 8.26
N CYS A 247 9.32 5.49 7.57
CA CYS A 247 8.82 4.23 8.14
C CYS A 247 9.63 3.79 9.37
N ALA A 248 10.96 3.88 9.33
CA ALA A 248 11.82 3.50 10.45
C ALA A 248 11.60 4.41 11.67
N MET A 249 11.50 5.72 11.47
CA MET A 249 11.18 6.68 12.53
C MET A 249 9.83 6.42 13.19
N LEU A 250 8.85 5.89 12.45
CA LEU A 250 7.54 5.55 12.98
C LEU A 250 7.53 4.20 13.71
N SER A 251 8.17 3.18 13.14
CA SER A 251 7.97 1.79 13.58
C SER A 251 9.10 1.20 14.40
N CYS A 252 10.33 1.73 14.31
CA CYS A 252 11.47 1.22 15.07
C CYS A 252 11.53 1.84 16.47
N LYS A 253 11.87 1.05 17.48
CA LYS A 253 11.99 1.52 18.88
C LYS A 253 13.14 2.51 19.08
N GLU A 254 14.20 2.40 18.30
CA GLU A 254 15.37 3.26 18.35
C GLU A 254 16.07 3.33 16.98
N LEU A 255 16.87 4.37 16.76
CA LEU A 255 17.64 4.65 15.55
C LEU A 255 19.03 5.13 15.93
N TRP A 256 20.03 4.85 15.09
CA TRP A 256 21.38 5.35 15.32
C TRP A 256 21.45 6.86 15.14
N SER A 257 22.01 7.55 16.12
CA SER A 257 22.33 8.99 16.06
C SER A 257 23.83 9.21 15.81
N HIS A 258 24.17 9.76 14.67
CA HIS A 258 25.57 10.15 14.39
C HIS A 258 26.07 11.25 15.32
N LYS A 259 25.18 12.14 15.77
CA LYS A 259 25.51 13.19 16.72
C LYS A 259 25.86 12.64 18.10
N GLU A 260 25.08 11.65 18.58
CA GLU A 260 25.29 11.07 19.92
C GLU A 260 26.16 9.81 19.90
N GLN A 261 26.50 9.28 18.72
CA GLN A 261 27.29 8.06 18.50
C GLN A 261 26.71 6.84 19.26
N LYS A 262 25.37 6.76 19.33
CA LYS A 262 24.62 5.65 19.95
C LYS A 262 23.24 5.51 19.34
N PHE A 263 22.57 4.41 19.61
CA PHE A 263 21.15 4.28 19.36
C PHE A 263 20.36 5.19 20.31
N VAL A 264 19.42 5.96 19.76
CA VAL A 264 18.54 6.85 20.50
C VAL A 264 17.10 6.38 20.37
N PRO A 265 16.30 6.52 21.44
CA PRO A 265 14.90 6.13 21.43
C PRO A 265 14.12 6.80 20.31
N ASN A 266 13.05 6.12 19.87
CA ASN A 266 12.11 6.65 18.91
C ASN A 266 11.63 8.05 19.33
N PRO A 267 11.64 9.04 18.42
CA PRO A 267 11.31 10.41 18.75
C PRO A 267 9.84 10.62 19.18
N TYR A 268 8.97 9.65 18.97
CA TYR A 268 7.56 9.70 19.40
C TYR A 268 7.29 9.07 20.76
N GLY A 269 8.29 8.40 21.35
CA GLY A 269 8.13 7.62 22.59
C GLY A 269 7.27 6.35 22.43
N MET A 270 6.75 6.08 21.23
CA MET A 270 5.95 4.89 20.91
C MET A 270 6.22 4.46 19.46
N THR A 271 5.98 3.19 19.16
CA THR A 271 6.06 2.68 17.79
C THR A 271 4.70 2.76 17.10
N VAL A 272 4.71 3.11 15.83
CA VAL A 272 3.52 3.23 14.97
C VAL A 272 3.65 2.27 13.80
N PRO A 273 2.69 1.35 13.59
CA PRO A 273 2.73 0.46 12.45
C PRO A 273 2.74 1.24 11.13
N SER A 274 3.70 0.95 10.27
CA SER A 274 3.85 1.61 8.97
C SER A 274 4.06 0.63 7.83
N LEU A 275 3.70 1.06 6.61
CA LEU A 275 3.85 0.30 5.38
C LEU A 275 4.70 1.08 4.38
N TYR A 276 5.75 0.46 3.89
CA TYR A 276 6.45 0.86 2.68
C TYR A 276 5.92 0.05 1.50
N PHE A 277 5.42 0.74 0.49
CA PHE A 277 5.04 0.17 -0.79
C PHE A 277 5.99 0.66 -1.89
N GLY A 278 6.73 -0.26 -2.48
CA GLY A 278 7.71 0.03 -3.53
C GLY A 278 7.32 -0.54 -4.87
N THR A 279 7.66 0.15 -5.94
CA THR A 279 7.37 -0.27 -7.31
C THR A 279 8.59 -0.83 -8.05
N GLU A 280 9.79 -0.30 -7.78
CA GLU A 280 11.00 -0.64 -8.54
C GLU A 280 11.89 -1.69 -7.84
N LEU A 281 12.29 -1.44 -6.59
CA LEU A 281 13.36 -2.18 -5.93
C LEU A 281 12.89 -3.52 -5.36
N LYS A 282 13.75 -4.54 -5.46
CA LYS A 282 13.52 -5.83 -4.83
C LYS A 282 13.64 -5.74 -3.31
N LEU A 283 12.65 -6.27 -2.59
CA LEU A 283 12.54 -6.11 -1.14
C LEU A 283 13.77 -6.64 -0.40
N LYS A 284 14.20 -7.87 -0.67
CA LYS A 284 15.30 -8.52 0.07
C LYS A 284 16.68 -8.00 -0.31
N GLU A 285 16.96 -7.88 -1.60
CA GLU A 285 18.29 -7.59 -2.09
C GLU A 285 18.64 -6.10 -2.10
N GLU A 286 17.60 -5.24 -2.17
CA GLU A 286 17.80 -3.80 -2.37
C GLU A 286 17.19 -2.97 -1.24
N VAL A 287 15.92 -3.19 -0.88
CA VAL A 287 15.21 -2.40 0.14
C VAL A 287 15.73 -2.70 1.54
N GLN A 288 15.86 -3.98 1.94
CA GLN A 288 16.34 -4.34 3.27
C GLN A 288 17.74 -3.79 3.59
N PRO A 289 18.76 -3.87 2.70
CA PRO A 289 20.05 -3.25 2.98
C PRO A 289 20.03 -1.73 3.12
N ILE A 290 19.08 -1.04 2.45
CA ILE A 290 18.86 0.39 2.65
C ILE A 290 18.22 0.64 4.02
N LEU A 291 17.25 -0.17 4.41
CA LEU A 291 16.61 -0.05 5.72
C LEU A 291 17.61 -0.31 6.87
N TRP A 292 18.47 -1.33 6.74
CA TRP A 292 19.55 -1.56 7.70
C TRP A 292 20.49 -0.36 7.80
N SER A 293 20.82 0.26 6.65
CA SER A 293 21.63 1.48 6.61
C SER A 293 20.96 2.65 7.35
N VAL A 294 19.68 2.84 7.13
CA VAL A 294 18.90 3.91 7.76
C VAL A 294 18.84 3.75 9.28
N VAL A 295 18.62 2.53 9.76
CA VAL A 295 18.49 2.25 11.21
C VAL A 295 19.84 2.21 11.91
N SER A 296 20.88 1.63 11.28
CA SER A 296 22.21 1.49 11.87
C SER A 296 23.13 2.70 11.70
N GLY A 297 22.80 3.63 10.80
CA GLY A 297 23.70 4.71 10.40
C GLY A 297 24.97 4.22 9.69
N VAL A 298 24.96 3.04 9.09
CA VAL A 298 26.09 2.48 8.33
C VAL A 298 25.75 2.56 6.84
N GLU A 299 26.69 3.07 6.04
CA GLU A 299 26.51 3.22 4.61
C GLU A 299 26.10 1.92 3.90
N SER A 300 24.98 1.95 3.15
CA SER A 300 24.45 0.76 2.50
C SER A 300 25.40 0.10 1.50
N GLY A 301 26.31 0.88 0.90
CA GLY A 301 27.37 0.36 0.03
C GLY A 301 28.39 -0.51 0.75
N LYS A 302 28.72 -0.19 2.00
CA LYS A 302 29.58 -1.00 2.86
C LYS A 302 28.88 -2.28 3.29
N ILE A 303 27.58 -2.18 3.65
CA ILE A 303 26.75 -3.34 4.04
C ILE A 303 26.66 -4.34 2.88
N LYS A 304 26.28 -3.89 1.68
CA LYS A 304 26.17 -4.76 0.49
C LYS A 304 27.47 -5.43 0.09
N LYS A 305 28.61 -4.79 0.33
CA LYS A 305 29.95 -5.35 0.04
C LYS A 305 30.54 -6.13 1.20
N HIS A 306 29.84 -6.18 2.32
CA HIS A 306 30.29 -6.77 3.59
C HIS A 306 31.68 -6.25 4.03
N LYS A 307 31.93 -4.95 3.80
CA LYS A 307 33.16 -4.25 4.17
C LYS A 307 32.91 -3.38 5.39
N LEU A 308 32.71 -4.03 6.52
CA LEU A 308 32.34 -3.41 7.79
C LEU A 308 33.47 -3.58 8.81
N THR A 309 33.71 -2.54 9.60
CA THR A 309 34.46 -2.66 10.84
C THR A 309 33.66 -3.49 11.85
N GLN A 310 34.29 -3.97 12.91
CA GLN A 310 33.60 -4.75 13.95
C GLN A 310 32.46 -3.94 14.58
N ALA A 311 32.70 -2.66 14.90
CA ALA A 311 31.65 -1.77 15.44
C ALA A 311 30.51 -1.48 14.45
N GLU A 312 30.79 -1.34 13.16
CA GLU A 312 29.75 -1.20 12.14
C GLU A 312 28.92 -2.48 11.99
N LYS A 313 29.57 -3.65 12.08
CA LYS A 313 28.90 -4.95 12.05
C LYS A 313 27.92 -5.11 13.20
N GLU A 314 28.37 -4.83 14.43
CA GLU A 314 27.53 -4.89 15.63
C GLU A 314 26.32 -3.94 15.52
N ARG A 315 26.53 -2.72 14.98
CA ARG A 315 25.43 -1.78 14.74
C ARG A 315 24.40 -2.29 13.71
N VAL A 316 24.89 -2.93 12.63
CA VAL A 316 23.99 -3.48 11.60
C VAL A 316 23.22 -4.69 12.15
N GLU A 317 23.89 -5.57 12.92
CA GLU A 317 23.24 -6.71 13.56
C GLU A 317 22.14 -6.23 14.53
N HIS A 318 22.45 -5.24 15.37
CA HIS A 318 21.44 -4.64 16.27
C HIS A 318 20.30 -3.95 15.52
N ALA A 319 20.58 -3.26 14.40
CA ALA A 319 19.55 -2.67 13.57
C ALA A 319 18.61 -3.71 12.96
N ILE A 320 19.13 -4.87 12.58
CA ILE A 320 18.32 -6.00 12.08
C ILE A 320 17.36 -6.49 13.17
N GLU A 321 17.84 -6.67 14.41
CA GLU A 321 17.01 -7.06 15.56
C GLU A 321 15.88 -6.04 15.81
N ILE A 322 16.20 -4.74 15.79
CA ILE A 322 15.21 -3.67 15.93
C ILE A 322 14.13 -3.77 14.86
N ILE A 323 14.54 -4.02 13.60
CA ILE A 323 13.60 -4.10 12.47
C ILE A 323 12.74 -5.37 12.57
N GLU A 324 13.29 -6.50 12.99
CA GLU A 324 12.53 -7.75 13.20
C GLU A 324 11.47 -7.62 14.29
N GLU A 325 11.74 -6.84 15.34
CA GLU A 325 10.78 -6.54 16.40
C GLU A 325 9.76 -5.47 16.01
N SER A 326 10.00 -4.72 14.94
CA SER A 326 9.17 -3.59 14.52
C SER A 326 7.89 -4.01 13.81
N GLN A 327 6.92 -3.10 13.75
CA GLN A 327 5.71 -3.21 12.94
C GLN A 327 5.86 -2.44 11.61
N LEU A 328 7.02 -2.58 10.96
CA LEU A 328 7.30 -2.03 9.64
C LEU A 328 7.09 -3.10 8.58
N TYR A 329 6.16 -2.87 7.68
CA TYR A 329 5.77 -3.80 6.62
C TYR A 329 6.32 -3.32 5.28
N LEU A 330 6.70 -4.27 4.44
CA LEU A 330 7.22 -4.02 3.09
C LEU A 330 6.34 -4.75 2.08
N GLU A 331 5.85 -4.03 1.09
CA GLU A 331 5.11 -4.59 -0.05
C GLU A 331 5.74 -4.10 -1.36
N ARG A 332 5.66 -4.92 -2.42
CA ARG A 332 6.15 -4.54 -3.74
C ARG A 332 5.22 -5.06 -4.83
N GLU A 333 4.75 -4.15 -5.68
CA GLU A 333 4.06 -4.48 -6.93
C GLU A 333 4.42 -3.44 -8.01
N PRO A 334 5.09 -3.84 -9.08
CA PRO A 334 5.44 -2.93 -10.17
C PRO A 334 4.25 -2.52 -11.04
N ASP A 335 3.35 -3.48 -11.29
CA ASP A 335 2.20 -3.31 -12.17
C ASP A 335 0.92 -3.29 -11.34
N TYR A 336 0.58 -2.15 -10.78
CA TYR A 336 -0.55 -1.95 -9.89
C TYR A 336 -1.60 -0.99 -10.47
N ASP A 337 -2.84 -1.08 -9.99
CA ASP A 337 -3.95 -0.18 -10.25
C ASP A 337 -4.51 0.39 -8.94
N CYS A 338 -5.56 1.19 -9.00
CA CYS A 338 -6.18 1.77 -7.82
C CYS A 338 -6.85 0.71 -6.96
N MET A 339 -7.47 -0.29 -7.55
CA MET A 339 -8.09 -1.40 -6.81
C MET A 339 -7.04 -2.20 -6.03
N PHE A 340 -5.85 -2.43 -6.59
CA PHE A 340 -4.75 -3.03 -5.85
C PHE A 340 -4.36 -2.18 -4.64
N LEU A 341 -4.21 -0.85 -4.82
CA LEU A 341 -3.87 0.07 -3.72
C LEU A 341 -4.93 0.05 -2.62
N GLU A 342 -6.21 0.06 -2.98
CA GLU A 342 -7.33 -0.04 -2.04
C GLU A 342 -7.27 -1.34 -1.23
N ASN A 343 -7.21 -2.48 -1.89
CA ASN A 343 -7.16 -3.78 -1.25
C ASN A 343 -5.91 -3.97 -0.38
N MET A 344 -4.75 -3.49 -0.85
CA MET A 344 -3.51 -3.54 -0.10
C MET A 344 -3.60 -2.69 1.18
N ILE A 345 -3.99 -1.43 1.07
CA ILE A 345 -4.10 -0.53 2.22
C ILE A 345 -5.13 -1.05 3.21
N GLU A 346 -6.32 -1.45 2.75
CA GLU A 346 -7.36 -2.04 3.60
C GLU A 346 -6.84 -3.27 4.35
N ARG A 347 -6.15 -4.18 3.66
CA ARG A 347 -5.55 -5.37 4.28
C ARG A 347 -4.56 -5.02 5.39
N TYR A 348 -3.66 -4.06 5.15
CA TYR A 348 -2.64 -3.70 6.13
C TYR A 348 -3.22 -2.90 7.30
N VAL A 349 -4.19 -2.05 7.06
CA VAL A 349 -4.90 -1.32 8.12
C VAL A 349 -5.72 -2.26 9.00
N THR A 350 -6.55 -3.12 8.39
CA THR A 350 -7.47 -3.98 9.13
C THR A 350 -6.77 -5.13 9.86
N LYS A 351 -5.74 -5.73 9.24
CA LYS A 351 -5.06 -6.90 9.80
C LYS A 351 -3.91 -6.53 10.73
N PHE A 352 -3.19 -5.46 10.44
CA PHE A 352 -1.95 -5.10 11.15
C PHE A 352 -2.00 -3.74 11.83
N GLY A 353 -3.09 -2.99 11.70
CA GLY A 353 -3.26 -1.68 12.35
C GLY A 353 -2.35 -0.59 11.78
N VAL A 354 -1.94 -0.69 10.51
CA VAL A 354 -1.07 0.31 9.87
C VAL A 354 -1.73 1.69 9.93
N GLN A 355 -0.95 2.69 10.33
CA GLN A 355 -1.38 4.08 10.48
C GLN A 355 -0.68 5.06 9.53
N ALA A 356 0.39 4.60 8.87
CA ALA A 356 1.14 5.40 7.90
C ALA A 356 1.58 4.55 6.71
N VAL A 357 1.41 5.07 5.50
CA VAL A 357 1.76 4.40 4.25
C VAL A 357 2.67 5.30 3.41
N MET A 358 3.83 4.77 3.02
CA MET A 358 4.79 5.44 2.14
C MET A 358 4.82 4.72 0.79
N ILE A 359 4.46 5.42 -0.29
CA ILE A 359 4.40 4.86 -1.66
C ILE A 359 5.59 5.38 -2.47
N ASP A 360 6.51 4.50 -2.82
CA ASP A 360 7.75 4.82 -3.54
C ASP A 360 7.83 4.03 -4.88
N TYR A 361 7.35 4.60 -5.95
CA TYR A 361 6.70 5.88 -6.19
C TYR A 361 5.45 5.72 -7.07
N VAL A 362 4.63 6.77 -7.16
CA VAL A 362 3.47 6.78 -8.04
C VAL A 362 3.89 7.17 -9.46
N GLU A 363 3.62 6.29 -10.40
CA GLU A 363 3.73 6.52 -11.84
C GLU A 363 2.53 5.92 -12.57
N LEU A 364 2.37 6.30 -13.83
CA LEU A 364 1.28 5.77 -14.66
C LEU A 364 1.62 4.35 -15.10
N THR A 365 0.80 3.39 -14.69
CA THR A 365 0.94 1.98 -15.07
C THR A 365 -0.11 1.56 -16.11
N PRO A 366 0.15 0.54 -16.94
CA PRO A 366 -0.84 0.01 -17.87
C PRO A 366 -2.13 -0.48 -17.18
N PRO A 367 -2.09 -1.16 -16.01
CA PRO A 367 -3.30 -1.53 -15.27
C PRO A 367 -4.15 -0.33 -14.86
N MET A 368 -3.55 0.78 -14.37
CA MET A 368 -4.29 2.01 -14.03
C MET A 368 -5.04 2.58 -15.24
N ILE A 369 -4.41 2.58 -16.41
CA ILE A 369 -5.07 3.03 -17.64
C ILE A 369 -6.26 2.14 -17.95
N GLY A 370 -6.08 0.83 -17.90
CA GLY A 370 -7.14 -0.15 -18.14
C GLY A 370 -8.31 0.01 -17.17
N GLU A 371 -8.03 0.17 -15.88
CA GLU A 371 -9.02 0.42 -14.84
C GLU A 371 -9.80 1.72 -15.12
N TYR A 372 -9.11 2.83 -15.38
CA TYR A 372 -9.75 4.12 -15.67
C TYR A 372 -10.66 4.07 -16.90
N VAL A 373 -10.24 3.38 -17.98
CA VAL A 373 -11.07 3.18 -19.17
C VAL A 373 -12.33 2.37 -18.85
N ARG A 374 -12.23 1.34 -18.02
CA ARG A 374 -13.39 0.56 -17.57
C ARG A 374 -14.36 1.41 -16.75
N LEU A 375 -13.86 2.12 -15.73
CA LEU A 375 -14.66 2.98 -14.85
C LEU A 375 -15.38 4.10 -15.62
N THR A 376 -14.72 4.66 -16.64
CA THR A 376 -15.28 5.76 -17.45
C THR A 376 -16.05 5.29 -18.69
N ARG A 377 -16.32 3.98 -18.81
CA ARG A 377 -17.06 3.38 -19.93
C ARG A 377 -16.47 3.72 -21.30
N GLY A 378 -15.14 3.62 -21.42
CA GLY A 378 -14.44 3.80 -22.69
C GLY A 378 -14.05 5.24 -23.03
N LEU A 379 -14.06 6.16 -22.07
CA LEU A 379 -13.49 7.49 -22.31
C LEU A 379 -11.99 7.38 -22.53
N GLN A 380 -11.45 8.22 -23.41
CA GLN A 380 -10.03 8.26 -23.68
C GLN A 380 -9.26 8.58 -22.39
N ALA A 381 -8.40 7.65 -21.96
CA ALA A 381 -7.55 7.84 -20.80
C ALA A 381 -6.45 8.86 -21.13
N ARG A 382 -6.57 10.05 -20.54
CA ARG A 382 -5.50 11.04 -20.54
C ARG A 382 -4.69 10.85 -19.25
N GLU A 383 -3.37 10.96 -19.35
CA GLU A 383 -2.47 10.83 -18.21
C GLU A 383 -2.89 11.69 -17.01
N ASP A 384 -3.25 12.95 -17.24
CA ASP A 384 -3.68 13.86 -16.19
C ASP A 384 -4.97 13.40 -15.48
N SER A 385 -5.88 12.79 -16.22
CA SER A 385 -7.15 12.28 -15.67
C SER A 385 -6.96 11.01 -14.85
N VAL A 386 -6.12 10.08 -15.33
CA VAL A 386 -5.78 8.85 -14.59
C VAL A 386 -5.06 9.17 -13.30
N LEU A 387 -4.04 10.04 -13.36
CA LEU A 387 -3.28 10.43 -12.17
C LEU A 387 -4.10 11.26 -11.17
N LEU A 388 -5.08 12.05 -11.64
CA LEU A 388 -6.06 12.70 -10.76
C LEU A 388 -6.92 11.66 -10.03
N HIS A 389 -7.35 10.62 -10.72
CA HIS A 389 -8.11 9.52 -10.11
C HIS A 389 -7.28 8.83 -9.01
N VAL A 390 -6.02 8.49 -9.28
CA VAL A 390 -5.10 7.91 -8.28
C VAL A 390 -4.99 8.80 -7.03
N SER A 391 -4.76 10.11 -7.20
CA SER A 391 -4.67 11.01 -6.05
C SER A 391 -6.00 11.17 -5.30
N THR A 392 -7.13 11.01 -5.99
CA THR A 392 -8.46 11.01 -5.35
C THR A 392 -8.64 9.76 -4.50
N VAL A 393 -8.37 8.58 -5.05
CA VAL A 393 -8.44 7.30 -4.33
C VAL A 393 -7.53 7.31 -3.10
N LEU A 394 -6.27 7.73 -3.24
CA LEU A 394 -5.34 7.82 -2.10
C LEU A 394 -5.84 8.77 -1.00
N LYS A 395 -6.45 9.90 -1.36
CA LYS A 395 -7.03 10.82 -0.39
C LYS A 395 -8.24 10.22 0.32
N GLU A 396 -9.12 9.57 -0.41
CA GLU A 396 -10.29 8.88 0.15
C GLU A 396 -9.87 7.76 1.11
N LEU A 397 -8.82 7.01 0.78
CA LEU A 397 -8.25 5.99 1.66
C LEU A 397 -7.65 6.58 2.93
N ALA A 398 -6.91 7.70 2.81
CA ALA A 398 -6.35 8.39 3.97
C ALA A 398 -7.45 8.85 4.94
N GLU A 399 -8.55 9.40 4.42
CA GLU A 399 -9.70 9.86 5.21
C GLU A 399 -10.52 8.68 5.75
N LYS A 400 -10.88 7.70 4.90
CA LYS A 400 -11.69 6.52 5.27
C LYS A 400 -11.09 5.74 6.43
N TYR A 401 -9.79 5.52 6.40
CA TYR A 401 -9.09 4.74 7.41
C TYR A 401 -8.42 5.59 8.49
N ASN A 402 -8.51 6.92 8.37
CA ASN A 402 -7.84 7.86 9.26
C ASN A 402 -6.35 7.54 9.42
N ILE A 403 -5.66 7.40 8.29
CA ILE A 403 -4.23 7.11 8.21
C ILE A 403 -3.48 8.21 7.48
N PHE A 404 -2.18 8.30 7.68
CA PHE A 404 -1.29 9.14 6.92
C PHE A 404 -0.83 8.43 5.64
N ILE A 405 -0.90 9.11 4.48
CA ILE A 405 -0.35 8.60 3.22
C ILE A 405 0.61 9.64 2.63
N LYS A 406 1.85 9.23 2.38
CA LYS A 406 2.84 10.01 1.63
C LYS A 406 3.25 9.23 0.38
N PHE A 407 3.19 9.90 -0.77
CA PHE A 407 3.66 9.29 -2.01
C PHE A 407 4.69 10.18 -2.70
N TYR A 408 5.59 9.51 -3.41
CA TYR A 408 6.66 10.15 -4.15
C TYR A 408 6.38 10.13 -5.64
N THR A 409 6.93 11.11 -6.36
CA THR A 409 6.92 11.15 -7.82
C THR A 409 8.28 11.63 -8.34
N GLN A 410 8.47 11.56 -9.64
CA GLN A 410 9.66 12.13 -10.29
C GLN A 410 9.38 13.52 -10.82
N ILE A 411 10.41 14.36 -10.84
CA ILE A 411 10.36 15.67 -11.52
C ILE A 411 10.75 15.53 -12.99
N SER A 412 10.26 16.48 -13.80
CA SER A 412 10.57 16.56 -15.22
C SER A 412 11.99 17.10 -15.45
N ASP A 413 12.60 16.73 -16.59
CA ASP A 413 13.93 17.22 -16.95
C ASP A 413 13.97 18.75 -17.17
N GLY A 414 12.84 19.36 -17.55
CA GLY A 414 12.73 20.82 -17.66
C GLY A 414 12.90 21.52 -16.31
N ALA A 415 12.29 20.97 -15.27
CA ALA A 415 12.36 21.53 -13.92
C ALA A 415 13.77 21.47 -13.30
N ARG A 416 14.59 20.51 -13.70
CA ARG A 416 16.00 20.42 -13.26
C ARG A 416 16.84 21.61 -13.71
N ARG A 417 16.54 22.18 -14.87
CA ARG A 417 17.34 23.25 -15.50
C ARG A 417 16.83 24.65 -15.16
N ASP A 418 15.53 24.76 -14.89
CA ASP A 418 14.87 26.03 -14.65
C ASP A 418 14.50 26.19 -13.17
N TYR A 419 15.26 27.01 -12.46
CA TYR A 419 15.05 27.30 -11.03
C TYR A 419 13.72 28.02 -10.73
N THR A 420 13.03 28.53 -11.75
CA THR A 420 11.71 29.15 -11.58
C THR A 420 10.59 28.12 -11.48
N ILE A 421 10.84 26.86 -11.88
CA ILE A 421 9.89 25.76 -11.82
C ILE A 421 10.14 24.94 -10.55
N ARG A 422 9.54 25.37 -9.44
CA ARG A 422 9.69 24.77 -8.11
C ARG A 422 8.36 24.36 -7.48
N ASP A 423 7.29 24.33 -8.29
CA ASP A 423 5.93 24.00 -7.91
C ASP A 423 5.41 22.77 -8.68
N SER A 424 4.10 22.64 -8.77
CA SER A 424 3.46 21.57 -9.54
C SER A 424 3.90 21.47 -11.00
N GLY A 425 4.46 22.54 -11.57
CA GLY A 425 5.05 22.52 -12.90
C GLY A 425 6.27 21.62 -13.03
N ALA A 426 6.91 21.27 -11.92
CA ALA A 426 8.04 20.36 -11.89
C ALA A 426 7.66 18.88 -11.99
N ILE A 427 6.42 18.50 -11.71
CA ILE A 427 5.99 17.10 -11.63
C ILE A 427 6.06 16.46 -13.02
N LYS A 428 6.73 15.31 -13.11
CA LYS A 428 6.73 14.48 -14.31
C LYS A 428 5.35 13.83 -14.47
N GLY A 429 4.80 13.90 -15.66
CA GLY A 429 3.51 13.31 -16.01
C GLY A 429 2.36 14.29 -15.83
N SER A 430 1.95 14.62 -14.62
CA SER A 430 0.77 15.46 -14.41
C SER A 430 0.79 16.33 -13.17
N LYS A 431 0.41 17.59 -13.37
CA LYS A 431 0.12 18.54 -12.28
C LYS A 431 -1.10 18.13 -11.45
N SER A 432 -1.96 17.26 -11.96
CA SER A 432 -3.21 16.87 -11.29
C SER A 432 -2.97 16.01 -10.06
N LEU A 433 -1.84 15.30 -9.94
CA LEU A 433 -1.49 14.53 -8.74
C LEU A 433 -1.56 15.33 -7.43
N GLN A 434 -1.20 16.62 -7.48
CA GLN A 434 -1.26 17.50 -6.30
C GLN A 434 -2.68 17.96 -5.93
N ALA A 435 -3.68 17.78 -6.81
CA ALA A 435 -4.99 18.42 -6.64
C ALA A 435 -5.66 18.03 -5.31
N ARG A 436 -5.53 16.77 -4.90
CA ARG A 436 -6.13 16.21 -3.69
C ARG A 436 -5.19 16.17 -2.48
N THR A 437 -3.91 16.55 -2.63
CA THR A 437 -2.95 16.53 -1.52
C THR A 437 -3.17 17.70 -0.56
N ASP A 438 -2.79 17.52 0.69
CA ASP A 438 -2.84 18.53 1.74
C ASP A 438 -1.51 19.28 1.87
N LEU A 439 -0.40 18.55 1.71
CA LEU A 439 0.95 19.10 1.61
C LEU A 439 1.58 18.65 0.29
N ALA A 440 2.25 19.59 -0.39
CA ALA A 440 2.94 19.29 -1.64
C ALA A 440 4.29 20.02 -1.73
N MET A 441 5.32 19.25 -2.08
CA MET A 441 6.68 19.77 -2.20
C MET A 441 7.42 19.24 -3.41
N VAL A 442 8.42 20.00 -3.84
CA VAL A 442 9.43 19.61 -4.82
C VAL A 442 10.79 19.61 -4.15
N THR A 443 11.40 18.42 -4.07
CA THR A 443 12.70 18.22 -3.44
C THR A 443 13.77 18.00 -4.50
N MET A 444 14.79 18.87 -4.52
CA MET A 444 15.83 18.85 -5.53
C MET A 444 17.11 19.55 -5.09
N ARG A 445 18.19 19.34 -5.84
CA ARG A 445 19.45 20.06 -5.60
C ARG A 445 19.32 21.53 -5.95
N PRO A 446 19.97 22.43 -5.20
CA PRO A 446 20.03 23.84 -5.55
C PRO A 446 20.79 24.04 -6.87
N THR A 447 20.35 24.99 -7.66
CA THR A 447 21.12 25.49 -8.81
C THR A 447 22.11 26.56 -8.38
N ASP A 448 23.17 26.81 -9.17
CA ASP A 448 24.14 27.89 -8.90
C ASP A 448 23.46 29.26 -8.76
N LYS A 449 22.35 29.47 -9.45
CA LYS A 449 21.57 30.71 -9.34
C LYS A 449 20.87 30.83 -7.98
N GLU A 450 20.28 29.72 -7.50
CA GLU A 450 19.66 29.70 -6.18
C GLU A 450 20.70 29.89 -5.07
N LEU A 451 21.85 29.22 -5.16
CA LEU A 451 22.94 29.39 -4.20
C LEU A 451 23.40 30.86 -4.13
N LYS A 452 23.51 31.53 -5.27
CA LYS A 452 23.84 32.98 -5.30
C LYS A 452 22.80 33.86 -4.62
N LEU A 453 21.51 33.51 -4.72
CA LEU A 453 20.43 34.25 -4.07
C LEU A 453 20.45 34.14 -2.55
N VAL A 454 20.99 33.02 -2.03
CA VAL A 454 21.04 32.72 -0.59
C VAL A 454 22.47 32.81 -0.01
N THR A 455 23.43 33.43 -0.70
CA THR A 455 24.83 33.58 -0.27
C THR A 455 24.97 34.03 1.19
N PRO A 456 24.24 35.06 1.70
CA PRO A 456 24.37 35.49 3.09
C PRO A 456 24.01 34.42 4.11
N PHE A 457 23.07 33.51 3.76
CA PHE A 457 22.70 32.40 4.63
C PHE A 457 23.74 31.27 4.58
N ILE A 458 24.34 31.04 3.40
CA ILE A 458 25.40 30.05 3.23
C ILE A 458 26.62 30.40 4.09
N GLU A 459 26.99 31.70 4.17
CA GLU A 459 28.09 32.18 5.01
C GLU A 459 27.83 31.95 6.50
N GLU A 460 26.58 32.00 6.95
CA GLU A 460 26.21 31.83 8.35
C GLU A 460 25.92 30.35 8.72
N PHE A 461 25.21 29.61 7.88
CA PHE A 461 24.66 28.27 8.20
C PHE A 461 25.32 27.13 7.42
N GLY A 462 26.11 27.43 6.41
CA GLY A 462 26.76 26.44 5.54
C GLY A 462 26.05 26.20 4.22
N GLU A 463 26.74 25.55 3.28
CA GLU A 463 26.25 25.29 1.93
C GLU A 463 25.26 24.12 1.92
N PRO A 464 24.02 24.31 1.40
CA PRO A 464 23.03 23.26 1.23
C PRO A 464 23.30 22.45 -0.04
N ASP A 465 22.94 21.18 -0.01
CA ASP A 465 22.97 20.30 -1.19
C ASP A 465 21.56 19.86 -1.63
N ILE A 466 20.52 20.20 -0.86
CA ILE A 466 19.13 19.91 -1.17
C ILE A 466 18.20 21.05 -0.72
N ILE A 467 17.11 21.26 -1.48
CA ILE A 467 16.04 22.22 -1.15
C ILE A 467 14.71 21.50 -1.15
N PHE A 468 13.92 21.70 -0.08
CA PHE A 468 12.50 21.37 -0.02
C PHE A 468 11.70 22.62 -0.39
N ASN A 469 11.13 22.62 -1.57
CA ASN A 469 10.25 23.68 -2.05
C ASN A 469 8.80 23.31 -1.74
N VAL A 470 8.28 23.72 -0.59
CA VAL A 470 6.89 23.49 -0.20
C VAL A 470 6.02 24.55 -0.86
N TYR A 471 5.23 24.13 -1.85
CA TYR A 471 4.38 25.03 -2.64
C TYR A 471 2.88 24.92 -2.31
N LYS A 472 2.50 23.96 -1.46
CA LYS A 472 1.15 23.79 -0.94
C LYS A 472 1.21 23.25 0.48
N ASN A 473 0.54 23.93 1.40
CA ASN A 473 0.46 23.57 2.81
C ASN A 473 -0.90 24.06 3.34
N ARG A 474 -1.94 23.18 3.32
CA ARG A 474 -3.32 23.58 3.59
C ARG A 474 -3.53 24.03 5.02
N ASP A 475 -2.97 23.31 5.98
CA ASP A 475 -3.23 23.52 7.41
C ASP A 475 -2.00 24.00 8.18
N GLY A 476 -0.92 24.34 7.49
CA GLY A 476 0.28 24.87 8.11
C GLY A 476 0.21 26.38 8.29
N GLU A 477 1.09 26.92 9.15
CA GLU A 477 1.14 28.36 9.43
C GLU A 477 1.56 29.18 8.19
N VAL A 478 2.32 28.59 7.29
CA VAL A 478 2.85 29.24 6.10
C VAL A 478 2.50 28.44 4.87
N PRO A 479 1.82 29.04 3.87
CA PRO A 479 1.34 28.29 2.72
C PRO A 479 2.46 27.86 1.75
N MET A 480 3.56 28.62 1.67
CA MET A 480 4.68 28.35 0.76
C MET A 480 6.01 28.80 1.38
N PHE A 481 6.99 27.91 1.39
CA PHE A 481 8.32 28.19 1.92
C PHE A 481 9.38 27.26 1.32
N LYS A 482 10.65 27.56 1.55
CA LYS A 482 11.78 26.73 1.13
C LYS A 482 12.65 26.41 2.33
N ILE A 483 12.98 25.13 2.53
CA ILE A 483 13.97 24.68 3.52
C ILE A 483 15.22 24.25 2.76
N PHE A 484 16.33 24.85 3.13
CA PHE A 484 17.65 24.49 2.64
C PHE A 484 18.31 23.55 3.64
N ALA A 485 18.83 22.44 3.15
CA ALA A 485 19.34 21.39 4.01
C ALA A 485 20.58 20.72 3.41
N ARG A 486 21.27 19.98 4.26
CA ARG A 486 22.34 19.07 3.89
C ARG A 486 21.86 17.63 4.06
N LEU A 487 22.19 16.76 3.11
CA LEU A 487 21.76 15.37 3.09
C LEU A 487 22.91 14.43 2.79
N ASP A 488 23.32 13.62 3.77
CA ASP A 488 24.15 12.46 3.48
C ASP A 488 23.31 11.31 2.91
N LEU A 489 23.45 11.07 1.62
CA LEU A 489 22.76 9.97 0.96
C LEU A 489 23.25 8.58 1.39
N GLY A 490 24.46 8.47 1.97
CA GLY A 490 25.03 7.19 2.41
C GLY A 490 24.27 6.58 3.59
N THR A 491 24.00 7.40 4.59
CA THR A 491 23.33 7.05 5.85
C THR A 491 21.92 7.61 5.94
N PHE A 492 21.57 8.53 5.03
CA PHE A 492 20.36 9.34 5.04
C PHE A 492 20.23 10.23 6.28
N GLU A 493 21.37 10.79 6.71
CA GLU A 493 21.39 11.80 7.75
C GLU A 493 21.01 13.18 7.16
N PHE A 494 20.15 13.88 7.89
CA PHE A 494 19.51 15.10 7.44
C PHE A 494 19.83 16.26 8.40
N GLU A 495 20.27 17.40 7.86
CA GLU A 495 20.52 18.62 8.61
C GLU A 495 19.82 19.82 7.94
N GLU A 496 18.74 20.33 8.55
CA GLU A 496 18.12 21.58 8.12
C GLU A 496 19.03 22.75 8.48
N LEU A 497 19.39 23.57 7.49
CA LEU A 497 20.31 24.71 7.69
C LEU A 497 19.56 26.01 7.92
N PHE A 498 18.69 26.38 6.98
CA PHE A 498 17.92 27.62 7.05
C PHE A 498 16.64 27.52 6.19
N ILE A 499 15.80 28.54 6.37
CA ILE A 499 14.52 28.67 5.66
C ILE A 499 14.42 30.04 4.99
N THR A 500 13.73 30.06 3.84
CA THR A 500 13.39 31.30 3.14
C THR A 500 11.93 31.32 2.73
N ASP A 501 11.41 32.50 2.41
CA ASP A 501 10.15 32.62 1.68
C ASP A 501 10.33 32.10 0.23
N TRP A 502 9.24 32.12 -0.55
CA TRP A 502 9.28 31.67 -1.94
C TRP A 502 10.22 32.48 -2.84
N MET A 503 10.50 33.74 -2.46
CA MET A 503 11.35 34.67 -3.17
C MET A 503 12.80 34.71 -2.64
N TYR A 504 13.23 33.66 -1.90
CA TYR A 504 14.58 33.54 -1.30
C TYR A 504 14.94 34.61 -0.27
N ARG A 505 13.93 35.29 0.35
CA ARG A 505 14.15 36.27 1.40
C ARG A 505 14.07 35.63 2.78
N PRO A 506 14.73 36.26 3.81
CA PRO A 506 14.69 35.75 5.18
C PRO A 506 13.26 35.58 5.67
N PHE A 507 13.01 34.45 6.28
CA PHE A 507 11.73 34.20 6.94
C PHE A 507 11.82 34.73 8.37
N ARG A 508 11.04 35.76 8.71
CA ARG A 508 10.99 36.28 10.06
C ARG A 508 9.92 35.52 10.84
N PHE A 509 10.35 34.54 11.63
CA PHE A 509 9.50 33.94 12.64
C PHE A 509 9.40 34.88 13.84
N THR A 510 8.19 35.21 14.23
CA THR A 510 7.97 35.98 15.47
C THR A 510 8.16 35.13 16.72
N LYS A 511 8.00 33.82 16.65
CA LYS A 511 8.44 32.76 17.60
C LYS A 511 8.21 31.40 16.94
N ILE A 512 9.27 30.61 16.75
CA ILE A 512 9.11 29.17 16.72
C ILE A 512 8.87 28.78 18.17
N ALA A 513 7.63 28.50 18.55
CA ALA A 513 7.42 27.70 19.73
C ALA A 513 8.12 26.38 19.45
N PRO A 514 9.00 25.87 20.33
CA PRO A 514 9.48 24.53 20.18
C PRO A 514 8.22 23.66 20.23
N VAL A 515 7.86 23.09 19.09
CA VAL A 515 6.79 22.09 19.03
C VAL A 515 7.40 20.91 19.76
N ASN A 516 7.10 20.79 21.05
CA ASN A 516 7.30 19.56 21.79
C ASN A 516 6.26 18.59 21.24
N LEU A 517 6.62 17.95 20.12
CA LEU A 517 5.91 16.79 19.56
C LEU A 517 6.12 15.53 20.43
N VAL A 518 6.31 15.72 21.72
CA VAL A 518 6.11 14.68 22.69
C VAL A 518 4.61 14.63 22.87
N CYS A 519 3.96 13.60 22.30
CA CYS A 519 2.77 13.09 22.92
C CYS A 519 3.19 12.72 24.35
N GLU A 520 3.10 13.66 25.30
CA GLU A 520 3.03 13.31 26.69
C GLU A 520 1.78 12.45 26.78
N GLN A 521 1.99 11.14 26.83
CA GLN A 521 0.96 10.28 27.38
C GLN A 521 0.73 10.87 28.78
N PRO A 522 -0.52 11.16 29.17
CA PRO A 522 -0.79 11.47 30.57
C PRO A 522 -0.13 10.33 31.35
N ASN A 523 0.77 10.66 32.27
CA ASN A 523 1.31 9.72 33.25
C ASN A 523 0.11 9.20 34.02
N ILE A 524 -0.48 8.11 33.54
CA ILE A 524 -1.52 7.41 34.25
C ILE A 524 -0.77 6.56 35.27
N ASP A 525 -0.56 7.14 36.45
CA ASP A 525 -0.05 6.42 37.62
C ASP A 525 -1.09 5.37 38.02
N TYR A 526 -0.78 4.12 37.70
CA TYR A 526 -1.55 2.99 38.21
C TYR A 526 -1.05 2.64 39.62
N ASP A 527 -1.98 2.36 40.52
CA ASP A 527 -1.65 1.70 41.76
C ASP A 527 -1.26 0.25 41.46
N GLU A 528 0.00 -0.08 41.69
CA GLU A 528 0.56 -1.41 41.39
C GLU A 528 -0.13 -2.56 42.15
N THR A 529 -0.90 -2.26 43.18
CA THR A 529 -1.61 -3.24 44.02
C THR A 529 -3.07 -3.43 43.68
N THR A 530 -3.75 -2.42 43.14
CA THR A 530 -5.19 -2.46 42.83
C THR A 530 -5.53 -2.35 41.34
N GLY A 531 -4.58 -1.91 40.50
CA GLY A 531 -4.81 -1.68 39.07
C GLY A 531 -5.72 -0.47 38.74
N GLU A 532 -6.06 0.36 39.73
CA GLU A 532 -6.91 1.53 39.55
C GLU A 532 -6.09 2.80 39.27
N VAL A 533 -6.65 3.67 38.42
CA VAL A 533 -6.06 4.96 38.03
C VAL A 533 -6.09 5.92 39.24
N LYS A 534 -4.94 6.45 39.66
CA LYS A 534 -4.90 7.51 40.68
C LYS A 534 -5.37 8.83 40.07
N GLU A 535 -6.52 9.32 40.51
CA GLU A 535 -6.98 10.67 40.17
C GLU A 535 -6.06 11.73 40.81
N GLU A 536 -5.34 12.52 40.00
CA GLU A 536 -4.65 13.71 40.50
C GLU A 536 -5.65 14.77 40.94
N GLN A 537 -5.58 15.12 42.22
CA GLN A 537 -6.30 16.29 42.73
C GLN A 537 -5.72 17.59 42.15
N PRO A 538 -6.53 18.55 41.68
CA PRO A 538 -6.04 19.77 41.06
C PRO A 538 -5.21 20.61 42.05
N LYS A 539 -3.94 20.83 41.73
CA LYS A 539 -3.07 21.73 42.51
C LYS A 539 -3.64 23.15 42.50
N LYS A 540 -4.10 23.63 43.67
CA LYS A 540 -4.51 25.01 43.87
C LYS A 540 -3.39 25.97 43.49
N SER A 541 -3.59 26.76 42.44
CA SER A 541 -2.68 27.82 42.03
C SER A 541 -2.59 28.88 43.16
N ARG A 542 -1.42 29.02 43.78
CA ARG A 542 -1.10 30.20 44.59
C ARG A 542 -0.88 31.37 43.64
N ARG A 543 -1.84 32.30 43.61
CA ARG A 543 -1.60 33.66 43.09
C ARG A 543 -0.55 34.34 43.97
N ARG A 544 0.49 34.81 43.34
CA ARG A 544 1.24 36.03 43.71
C ARG A 544 1.50 36.85 42.47
#